data_6cc84af050fbdb29cca3d9b28fe7518a
#
_entry.id   6cc84af050fbdb29cca3d9b28fe7518a
#
_cell.length_a   1.000
_cell.length_b   1.000
_cell.length_c   1.000
_cell.angle_alpha   90.00
_cell.angle_beta   90.00
_cell.angle_gamma   90.00
#
_symmetry.space_group_name_H-M   'P 1'
#
loop_
_entity.id
_entity.type
_entity.pdbx_description
1 polymer ?
#
loop_
_entity_poly.entity_id
_entity_poly.type
_entity_poly.pdbx_seq_one_letter_code
_entity_poly.pdbx_strand_id
1 'polypeptide(L)'
;MKTPAALQALIDDGVIDEVLRPLKSGKEAAVYVVRSGDDIRCAKVYKDMAQRSFQQRVQYQEGRKVRGSREARAIGKATKYGRKQQETAWKNAEVDALYLLRDAGVRVPEPHGYYHGVLVMALVTDADGFSAPRLGEVELDPDQARDFHAVLMRQVVRMLCCGLI
;
A
#
# COMPACT_ATOMS: atom_id res chain seq x y z
N MET A 1 4.93 -21.29 10.03
CA MET A 1 3.84 -20.50 9.38
C MET A 1 3.90 -20.81 7.89
N LYS A 2 2.75 -21.00 7.21
CA LYS A 2 2.78 -21.26 5.75
C LYS A 2 2.99 -19.93 5.03
N THR A 3 4.11 -19.82 4.29
CA THR A 3 4.40 -18.63 3.46
C THR A 3 3.33 -18.46 2.39
N PRO A 4 2.75 -17.26 2.20
CA PRO A 4 1.84 -17.00 1.10
C PRO A 4 2.52 -17.24 -0.25
N ALA A 5 1.79 -17.83 -1.22
CA ALA A 5 2.35 -18.16 -2.54
C ALA A 5 2.97 -16.94 -3.27
N ALA A 6 2.39 -15.75 -3.09
CA ALA A 6 2.93 -14.52 -3.67
C ALA A 6 4.30 -14.14 -3.08
N LEU A 7 4.52 -14.41 -1.79
CA LEU A 7 5.82 -14.15 -1.15
C LEU A 7 6.84 -15.23 -1.50
N GLN A 8 6.39 -16.47 -1.71
CA GLN A 8 7.28 -17.53 -2.19
C GLN A 8 7.87 -17.18 -3.56
N ALA A 9 7.06 -16.65 -4.47
CA ALA A 9 7.56 -16.17 -5.77
C ALA A 9 8.65 -15.10 -5.63
N LEU A 10 8.53 -14.19 -4.65
CA LEU A 10 9.55 -13.18 -4.40
C LEU A 10 10.86 -13.78 -3.84
N ILE A 11 10.75 -14.84 -3.06
CA ILE A 11 11.93 -15.60 -2.58
C ILE A 11 12.61 -16.31 -3.74
N ASP A 12 11.83 -16.98 -4.58
CA ASP A 12 12.34 -17.74 -5.73
C ASP A 12 13.04 -16.81 -6.75
N ASP A 13 12.57 -15.56 -6.88
CA ASP A 13 13.16 -14.52 -7.74
C ASP A 13 14.32 -13.74 -7.06
N GLY A 14 14.63 -14.03 -5.81
CA GLY A 14 15.69 -13.35 -5.06
C GLY A 14 15.41 -11.88 -4.71
N VAL A 15 14.15 -11.47 -4.71
CA VAL A 15 13.72 -10.11 -4.30
C VAL A 15 13.73 -9.98 -2.78
N ILE A 16 13.37 -11.05 -2.08
CA ILE A 16 13.47 -11.18 -0.63
C ILE A 16 14.10 -12.52 -0.27
N ASP A 17 14.77 -12.59 0.86
CA ASP A 17 15.41 -13.82 1.33
C ASP A 17 14.46 -14.68 2.16
N GLU A 18 13.70 -14.04 3.07
CA GLU A 18 12.76 -14.77 3.92
C GLU A 18 11.62 -13.89 4.44
N VAL A 19 10.54 -14.54 4.87
CA VAL A 19 9.41 -13.93 5.56
C VAL A 19 9.58 -14.13 7.07
N LEU A 20 9.84 -13.04 7.79
CA LEU A 20 10.12 -13.10 9.23
C LEU A 20 8.85 -13.29 10.05
N ARG A 21 7.83 -12.45 9.82
CA ARG A 21 6.56 -12.50 10.56
C ARG A 21 5.45 -11.73 9.86
N PRO A 22 4.17 -12.04 10.13
CA PRO A 22 3.09 -11.15 9.75
C PRO A 22 3.17 -9.86 10.60
N LEU A 23 2.91 -8.73 9.98
CA LEU A 23 2.84 -7.44 10.65
C LEU A 23 1.38 -7.08 10.92
N LYS A 24 0.56 -7.07 9.87
CA LYS A 24 -0.85 -6.75 9.95
C LYS A 24 -1.64 -7.36 8.82
N SER A 25 -2.89 -7.78 9.11
CA SER A 25 -3.84 -8.19 8.08
C SER A 25 -5.07 -7.30 8.14
N GLY A 26 -5.35 -6.61 7.04
CA GLY A 26 -6.54 -5.78 6.84
C GLY A 26 -7.52 -6.42 5.86
N LYS A 27 -8.55 -5.66 5.49
CA LYS A 27 -9.57 -6.10 4.52
C LYS A 27 -9.03 -6.21 3.10
N GLU A 28 -8.07 -5.38 2.72
CA GLU A 28 -7.56 -5.24 1.34
C GLU A 28 -6.21 -5.91 1.13
N ALA A 29 -5.38 -5.96 2.17
CA ALA A 29 -4.05 -6.51 2.09
C ALA A 29 -3.60 -7.15 3.41
N ALA A 30 -2.61 -8.01 3.32
CA ALA A 30 -1.83 -8.50 4.43
C ALA A 30 -0.39 -7.99 4.30
N VAL A 31 0.18 -7.50 5.39
CA VAL A 31 1.54 -6.95 5.43
C VAL A 31 2.41 -7.90 6.24
N TYR A 32 3.59 -8.17 5.72
CA TYR A 32 4.59 -9.04 6.33
C TYR A 32 5.89 -8.28 6.50
N VAL A 33 6.63 -8.61 7.55
CA VAL A 33 8.03 -8.21 7.70
C VAL A 33 8.87 -9.25 7.00
N VAL A 34 9.75 -8.80 6.13
CA VAL A 34 10.62 -9.63 5.29
C VAL A 34 12.07 -9.18 5.41
N ARG A 35 13.01 -10.06 5.12
CA ARG A 35 14.42 -9.71 4.94
C ARG A 35 14.77 -9.66 3.46
N SER A 36 15.58 -8.70 3.06
CA SER A 36 16.14 -8.55 1.72
C SER A 36 17.59 -8.06 1.85
N GLY A 37 18.54 -8.98 1.75
CA GLY A 37 19.92 -8.75 2.12
C GLY A 37 20.05 -8.43 3.62
N ASP A 38 20.74 -7.34 3.93
CA ASP A 38 20.90 -6.85 5.29
C ASP A 38 19.72 -6.00 5.79
N ASP A 39 18.76 -5.69 4.92
CA ASP A 39 17.63 -4.81 5.23
C ASP A 39 16.40 -5.57 5.72
N ILE A 40 15.72 -4.99 6.69
CA ILE A 40 14.38 -5.40 7.11
C ILE A 40 13.36 -4.50 6.41
N ARG A 41 12.44 -5.11 5.65
CA ARG A 41 11.45 -4.43 4.80
C ARG A 41 10.04 -4.90 5.11
N CYS A 42 9.06 -4.21 4.52
CA CYS A 42 7.66 -4.64 4.47
C CYS A 42 7.30 -5.18 3.10
N ALA A 43 6.55 -6.29 3.07
CA ALA A 43 5.90 -6.81 1.88
C ALA A 43 4.38 -6.74 2.05
N LYS A 44 3.70 -5.90 1.24
CA LYS A 44 2.25 -5.73 1.23
C LYS A 44 1.64 -6.60 0.13
N VAL A 45 0.98 -7.67 0.53
CA VAL A 45 0.30 -8.63 -0.34
C VAL A 45 -1.16 -8.25 -0.44
N TYR A 46 -1.61 -7.87 -1.63
CA TYR A 46 -3.02 -7.51 -1.85
C TYR A 46 -3.90 -8.74 -1.95
N LYS A 47 -5.05 -8.69 -1.27
CA LYS A 47 -6.08 -9.73 -1.34
C LYS A 47 -6.89 -9.57 -2.63
N ASP A 48 -7.31 -10.68 -3.24
CA ASP A 48 -8.15 -10.65 -4.43
C ASP A 48 -9.50 -9.97 -4.17
N MET A 49 -10.03 -9.29 -5.17
CA MET A 49 -11.32 -8.58 -5.08
C MET A 49 -12.50 -9.49 -4.68
N ALA A 50 -12.40 -10.80 -4.91
CA ALA A 50 -13.42 -11.75 -4.45
C ALA A 50 -13.53 -11.84 -2.92
N GLN A 51 -12.47 -11.47 -2.20
CA GLN A 51 -12.40 -11.48 -0.73
C GLN A 51 -12.72 -10.11 -0.09
N ARG A 52 -13.01 -9.08 -0.91
CA ARG A 52 -13.31 -7.72 -0.44
C ARG A 52 -14.81 -7.50 -0.31
N SER A 53 -15.22 -6.70 0.70
CA SER A 53 -16.64 -6.39 0.91
C SER A 53 -17.20 -5.47 -0.20
N PHE A 54 -18.49 -5.66 -0.51
CA PHE A 54 -19.22 -5.00 -1.62
C PHE A 54 -19.26 -3.46 -1.53
N GLN A 55 -19.21 -2.89 -0.33
CA GLN A 55 -19.38 -1.44 -0.11
C GLN A 55 -18.20 -0.57 -0.60
N GLN A 56 -16.99 -1.11 -0.68
CA GLN A 56 -15.82 -0.34 -1.12
C GLN A 56 -15.70 -0.22 -2.65
N ARG A 57 -16.48 -1.02 -3.41
CA ARG A 57 -16.48 -0.97 -4.88
C ARG A 57 -17.11 0.31 -5.45
N VAL A 58 -18.09 0.87 -4.77
CA VAL A 58 -18.84 2.04 -5.25
C VAL A 58 -18.01 3.31 -5.07
N GLN A 59 -17.36 3.47 -3.94
CA GLN A 59 -16.59 4.67 -3.59
C GLN A 59 -15.32 4.87 -4.45
N TYR A 60 -14.77 3.78 -5.01
CA TYR A 60 -13.57 3.85 -5.86
C TYR A 60 -13.87 4.24 -7.32
N GLN A 61 -15.09 4.09 -7.78
CA GLN A 61 -15.51 4.43 -9.15
C GLN A 61 -15.80 5.91 -9.36
N GLU A 62 -16.04 6.66 -8.29
CA GLU A 62 -16.31 8.10 -8.35
C GLU A 62 -15.02 8.87 -8.67
N GLY A 63 -14.98 9.45 -9.89
CA GLY A 63 -13.92 10.38 -10.30
C GLY A 63 -12.90 9.88 -11.32
N ARG A 64 -12.86 8.58 -11.69
CA ARG A 64 -11.90 8.07 -12.67
C ARG A 64 -12.51 7.77 -14.04
N LYS A 65 -12.00 8.45 -15.09
CA LYS A 65 -12.35 8.17 -16.49
C LYS A 65 -11.51 7.00 -17.03
N VAL A 66 -12.15 5.92 -17.43
CA VAL A 66 -11.52 4.79 -18.14
C VAL A 66 -11.30 5.17 -19.60
N ARG A 67 -10.05 5.07 -20.10
CA ARG A 67 -9.67 5.54 -21.44
C ARG A 67 -10.14 4.68 -22.61
N GLY A 68 -10.74 3.51 -22.39
CA GLY A 68 -11.17 2.60 -23.46
C GLY A 68 -12.66 2.26 -23.40
N SER A 69 -13.38 2.41 -24.52
CA SER A 69 -14.82 2.10 -24.59
C SER A 69 -15.17 0.61 -24.34
N ARG A 70 -14.22 -0.30 -24.63
CA ARG A 70 -14.35 -1.75 -24.40
C ARG A 70 -14.12 -2.10 -22.94
N GLU A 71 -13.13 -1.48 -22.31
CA GLU A 71 -12.82 -1.61 -20.88
C GLU A 71 -13.91 -1.01 -20.01
N ALA A 72 -14.39 0.20 -20.35
CA ALA A 72 -15.52 0.84 -19.68
C ALA A 72 -16.78 -0.02 -19.67
N ARG A 73 -17.10 -0.67 -20.81
CA ARG A 73 -18.24 -1.61 -20.90
C ARG A 73 -18.02 -2.89 -20.10
N ALA A 74 -16.81 -3.45 -20.06
CA ALA A 74 -16.49 -4.66 -19.31
C ALA A 74 -16.54 -4.40 -17.79
N ILE A 75 -16.08 -3.24 -17.34
CA ILE A 75 -16.15 -2.80 -15.95
C ILE A 75 -17.61 -2.54 -15.55
N GLY A 76 -18.37 -1.81 -16.37
CA GLY A 76 -19.79 -1.50 -16.11
C GLY A 76 -20.69 -2.75 -16.04
N LYS A 77 -20.37 -3.80 -16.79
CA LYS A 77 -21.06 -5.11 -16.73
C LYS A 77 -20.57 -6.03 -15.61
N ALA A 78 -19.62 -5.60 -14.77
CA ALA A 78 -19.02 -6.38 -13.69
C ALA A 78 -18.55 -7.79 -14.12
N THR A 79 -18.08 -7.95 -15.35
CA THR A 79 -17.54 -9.21 -15.86
C THR A 79 -16.27 -9.62 -15.11
N LYS A 80 -15.93 -10.92 -15.14
CA LYS A 80 -14.67 -11.42 -14.54
C LYS A 80 -13.44 -10.66 -15.06
N TYR A 81 -13.42 -10.36 -16.36
CA TYR A 81 -12.38 -9.57 -17.02
C TYR A 81 -12.37 -8.11 -16.52
N GLY A 82 -13.53 -7.44 -16.51
CA GLY A 82 -13.63 -6.05 -16.01
C GLY A 82 -13.22 -5.91 -14.55
N ARG A 83 -13.55 -6.87 -13.71
CA ARG A 83 -13.11 -6.90 -12.30
C ARG A 83 -11.60 -7.03 -12.17
N LYS A 84 -10.96 -7.93 -12.96
CA LYS A 84 -9.51 -8.12 -12.95
C LYS A 84 -8.79 -6.85 -13.42
N GLN A 85 -9.27 -6.19 -14.48
CA GLN A 85 -8.70 -4.93 -14.98
C GLN A 85 -8.82 -3.80 -13.94
N GLN A 86 -9.97 -3.69 -13.28
CA GLN A 86 -10.17 -2.71 -12.22
C GLN A 86 -9.25 -2.95 -11.02
N GLU A 87 -9.04 -4.21 -10.64
CA GLU A 87 -8.12 -4.57 -9.56
C GLU A 87 -6.67 -4.22 -9.89
N THR A 88 -6.22 -4.53 -11.10
CA THR A 88 -4.86 -4.19 -11.56
C THR A 88 -4.66 -2.67 -11.59
N ALA A 89 -5.62 -1.93 -12.14
CA ALA A 89 -5.57 -0.46 -12.17
C ALA A 89 -5.52 0.16 -10.78
N TRP A 90 -6.24 -0.43 -9.80
CA TRP A 90 -6.22 0.04 -8.42
C TRP A 90 -4.88 -0.23 -7.73
N LYS A 91 -4.33 -1.45 -7.86
CA LYS A 91 -3.01 -1.80 -7.31
C LYS A 91 -1.91 -0.90 -7.88
N ASN A 92 -1.91 -0.69 -9.18
CA ASN A 92 -0.94 0.19 -9.84
C ASN A 92 -1.09 1.64 -9.36
N ALA A 93 -2.32 2.14 -9.20
CA ALA A 93 -2.55 3.51 -8.75
C ALA A 93 -2.04 3.77 -7.32
N GLU A 94 -2.13 2.79 -6.41
CA GLU A 94 -1.54 2.92 -5.08
C GLU A 94 -0.01 2.95 -5.13
N VAL A 95 0.58 2.09 -5.95
CA VAL A 95 2.04 2.05 -6.14
C VAL A 95 2.52 3.35 -6.78
N ASP A 96 1.87 3.81 -7.86
CA ASP A 96 2.19 5.06 -8.56
C ASP A 96 2.07 6.27 -7.61
N ALA A 97 1.01 6.30 -6.78
CA ALA A 97 0.82 7.34 -5.77
C ALA A 97 1.95 7.35 -4.73
N LEU A 98 2.43 6.17 -4.30
CA LEU A 98 3.52 6.08 -3.32
C LEU A 98 4.83 6.66 -3.89
N TYR A 99 5.17 6.34 -5.15
CA TYR A 99 6.33 6.93 -5.81
C TYR A 99 6.17 8.45 -6.00
N LEU A 100 5.02 8.90 -6.47
CA LEU A 100 4.72 10.32 -6.63
C LEU A 100 4.87 11.09 -5.32
N LEU A 101 4.35 10.54 -4.22
CA LEU A 101 4.44 11.16 -2.90
C LEU A 101 5.87 11.23 -2.39
N ARG A 102 6.66 10.17 -2.57
CA ARG A 102 8.08 10.14 -2.23
C ARG A 102 8.82 11.25 -2.99
N ASP A 103 8.63 11.33 -4.31
CA ASP A 103 9.31 12.29 -5.17
C ASP A 103 8.88 13.73 -4.86
N ALA A 104 7.66 13.93 -4.36
CA ALA A 104 7.17 15.21 -3.86
C ALA A 104 7.68 15.57 -2.42
N GLY A 105 8.52 14.72 -1.82
CA GLY A 105 9.07 14.91 -0.48
C GLY A 105 8.04 14.72 0.65
N VAL A 106 6.96 13.98 0.38
CA VAL A 106 6.03 13.54 1.42
C VAL A 106 6.66 12.36 2.17
N ARG A 107 6.54 12.35 3.49
CA ARG A 107 7.05 11.25 4.32
C ARG A 107 6.20 10.01 4.15
N VAL A 108 6.63 9.14 3.27
CA VAL A 108 6.05 7.81 3.02
C VAL A 108 7.12 6.72 3.20
N PRO A 109 6.72 5.46 3.45
CA PRO A 109 7.67 4.36 3.39
C PRO A 109 8.36 4.32 2.01
N GLU A 110 9.69 4.22 1.96
CA GLU A 110 10.45 4.14 0.71
C GLU A 110 10.01 2.91 -0.10
N PRO A 111 9.47 3.06 -1.32
CA PRO A 111 9.10 1.94 -2.15
C PRO A 111 10.35 1.32 -2.79
N HIS A 112 10.52 0.01 -2.65
CA HIS A 112 11.62 -0.76 -3.23
C HIS A 112 11.21 -1.50 -4.51
N GLY A 113 9.92 -1.66 -4.76
CA GLY A 113 9.41 -2.25 -5.99
C GLY A 113 8.05 -2.93 -5.84
N TYR A 114 7.47 -3.27 -7.00
CA TYR A 114 6.20 -3.97 -7.09
C TYR A 114 6.36 -5.23 -7.95
N TYR A 115 6.29 -6.40 -7.32
CA TYR A 115 6.58 -7.70 -7.94
C TYR A 115 5.43 -8.66 -7.68
N HIS A 116 4.91 -9.33 -8.71
CA HIS A 116 3.86 -10.36 -8.60
C HIS A 116 2.63 -9.97 -7.78
N GLY A 117 2.27 -8.68 -7.79
CA GLY A 117 1.15 -8.19 -6.98
C GLY A 117 1.51 -7.91 -5.51
N VAL A 118 2.79 -7.84 -5.18
CA VAL A 118 3.31 -7.51 -3.86
C VAL A 118 4.10 -6.21 -3.94
N LEU A 119 3.76 -5.24 -3.11
CA LEU A 119 4.53 -4.01 -2.91
C LEU A 119 5.56 -4.23 -1.81
N VAL A 120 6.84 -4.12 -2.17
CA VAL A 120 7.95 -4.13 -1.21
C VAL A 120 8.35 -2.69 -0.91
N MET A 121 8.45 -2.35 0.38
CA MET A 121 8.76 -1.00 0.86
C MET A 121 9.51 -1.04 2.19
N ALA A 122 10.09 0.07 2.59
CA ALA A 122 10.76 0.19 3.87
C ALA A 122 9.81 -0.12 5.05
N LEU A 123 10.32 -0.77 6.08
CA LEU A 123 9.65 -0.90 7.36
C LEU A 123 9.84 0.41 8.13
N VAL A 124 8.74 1.05 8.52
CA VAL A 124 8.81 2.19 9.44
C VAL A 124 9.00 1.66 10.84
N THR A 125 10.12 2.03 11.46
CA THR A 125 10.49 1.59 12.80
C THR A 125 10.51 2.75 13.79
N ASP A 126 10.39 2.41 15.07
CA ASP A 126 10.74 3.29 16.19
C ASP A 126 12.27 3.36 16.39
N ALA A 127 12.70 4.06 17.45
CA ALA A 127 14.11 4.23 17.78
C ALA A 127 14.81 2.90 18.17
N ASP A 128 14.05 1.92 18.65
CA ASP A 128 14.54 0.61 19.07
C ASP A 128 14.56 -0.42 17.93
N GLY A 129 14.12 -0.01 16.73
CA GLY A 129 14.06 -0.88 15.53
C GLY A 129 12.83 -1.76 15.44
N PHE A 130 11.85 -1.61 16.34
CA PHE A 130 10.55 -2.28 16.22
C PHE A 130 9.65 -1.53 15.23
N SER A 131 8.66 -2.23 14.67
CA SER A 131 7.67 -1.58 13.82
C SER A 131 6.96 -0.46 14.57
N ALA A 132 7.02 0.77 14.02
CA ALA A 132 6.43 1.95 14.64
C ALA A 132 4.92 1.77 14.91
N PRO A 133 4.42 2.20 16.07
CA PRO A 133 3.00 2.19 16.39
C PRO A 133 2.24 3.20 15.51
N ARG A 134 0.93 3.06 15.45
CA ARG A 134 0.09 4.07 14.81
C ARG A 134 -0.04 5.29 15.72
N LEU A 135 -0.25 6.46 15.13
CA LEU A 135 -0.47 7.68 15.87
C LEU A 135 -1.62 7.56 16.91
N GLY A 136 -2.68 6.84 16.58
CA GLY A 136 -3.80 6.59 17.51
C GLY A 136 -3.53 5.54 18.59
N GLU A 137 -2.37 4.91 18.60
CA GLU A 137 -1.92 3.93 19.59
C GLU A 137 -0.86 4.52 20.54
N VAL A 138 -0.52 5.82 20.35
CA VAL A 138 0.49 6.54 21.12
C VAL A 138 -0.19 7.60 21.96
N GLU A 139 0.14 7.65 23.25
CA GLU A 139 -0.24 8.76 24.12
C GLU A 139 0.69 9.94 23.85
N LEU A 140 0.11 11.11 23.60
CA LEU A 140 0.80 12.34 23.32
C LEU A 140 0.44 13.40 24.36
N ASP A 141 1.43 14.11 24.85
CA ASP A 141 1.16 15.36 25.58
C ASP A 141 0.67 16.47 24.62
N PRO A 142 0.09 17.58 25.14
CA PRO A 142 -0.47 18.64 24.30
C PRO A 142 0.56 19.33 23.38
N ASP A 143 1.83 19.39 23.75
CA ASP A 143 2.88 20.02 22.94
C ASP A 143 3.27 19.08 21.79
N GLN A 144 3.51 17.81 22.09
CA GLN A 144 3.73 16.77 21.08
C GLN A 144 2.57 16.68 20.09
N ALA A 145 1.32 16.74 20.58
CA ALA A 145 0.14 16.69 19.70
C ALA A 145 0.11 17.89 18.73
N ARG A 146 0.46 19.09 19.17
CA ARG A 146 0.58 20.30 18.31
C ARG A 146 1.68 20.14 17.26
N ASP A 147 2.84 19.63 17.69
CA ASP A 147 3.97 19.41 16.77
C ASP A 147 3.64 18.38 15.70
N PHE A 148 3.06 17.23 16.09
CA PHE A 148 2.62 16.21 15.13
C PHE A 148 1.53 16.74 14.19
N HIS A 149 0.57 17.51 14.70
CA HIS A 149 -0.44 18.16 13.87
C HIS A 149 0.21 19.07 12.82
N ALA A 150 1.16 19.93 13.22
CA ALA A 150 1.87 20.81 12.29
C ALA A 150 2.68 20.03 11.23
N VAL A 151 3.30 18.92 11.61
CA VAL A 151 4.00 18.03 10.67
C VAL A 151 3.00 17.40 9.68
N LEU A 152 1.89 16.84 10.17
CA LEU A 152 0.88 16.21 9.33
C LEU A 152 0.26 17.19 8.36
N MET A 153 -0.09 18.41 8.79
CA MET A 153 -0.64 19.45 7.91
C MET A 153 0.33 19.81 6.79
N ARG A 154 1.63 19.90 7.06
CA ARG A 154 2.64 20.11 6.00
C ARG A 154 2.68 18.96 5.00
N GLN A 155 2.54 17.69 5.45
CA GLN A 155 2.48 16.55 4.53
C GLN A 155 1.20 16.60 3.67
N VAL A 156 0.04 16.92 4.27
CA VAL A 156 -1.22 17.08 3.53
C VAL A 156 -1.10 18.17 2.45
N VAL A 157 -0.52 19.32 2.77
CA VAL A 157 -0.29 20.39 1.77
C VAL A 157 0.58 19.88 0.62
N ARG A 158 1.69 19.17 0.90
CA ARG A 158 2.55 18.58 -0.14
C ARG A 158 1.77 17.58 -1.03
N MET A 159 0.94 16.72 -0.42
CA MET A 159 0.10 15.78 -1.15
C MET A 159 -0.84 16.50 -2.13
N LEU A 160 -1.51 17.55 -1.67
CA LEU A 160 -2.40 18.36 -2.51
C LEU A 160 -1.63 19.09 -3.63
N CYS A 161 -0.44 19.61 -3.34
CA CYS A 161 0.40 20.28 -4.33
C CYS A 161 0.90 19.36 -5.44
N CYS A 162 1.08 18.06 -5.18
CA CYS A 162 1.45 17.10 -6.22
C CYS A 162 0.22 16.50 -6.94
N GLY A 163 -0.99 17.01 -6.67
CA GLY A 163 -2.22 16.60 -7.37
C GLY A 163 -2.86 15.33 -6.87
N LEU A 164 -2.50 14.86 -5.68
CA LEU A 164 -3.16 13.73 -5.03
C LEU A 164 -4.32 14.27 -4.19
N ILE A 165 -5.55 13.94 -4.63
CA ILE A 165 -6.80 14.40 -4.00
C ILE A 165 -7.58 13.17 -3.53
#